data_06ec9ff564f34efa0abea8006aaf5391
#
_entry.id   06ec9ff564f34efa0abea8006aaf5391
#
_cell.length_a   1.000
_cell.length_b   1.000
_cell.length_c   1.000
_cell.angle_alpha   90.00
_cell.angle_beta   90.00
_cell.angle_gamma   90.00
#
_symmetry.space_group_name_H-M   'P 1'
#
loop_
_entity.id
_entity.type
_entity.pdbx_description
1 polymer ?
#
loop_
_entity_poly.entity_id
_entity_poly.type
_entity_poly.pdbx_seq_one_letter_code
_entity_poly.pdbx_strand_id
1 'polypeptide(L)'
;MHVSRQQPRIPAIPAEGWLSDGRQVLHFRPVIWERWHQELEVTRGEWLPDQAAPLLKRRERLSREQAIALWRQKLEGGWKACKPQWNPPKLP
;
A
#
# COMPACT_ATOMS: atom_id res chain seq x y z
N MET A 1 14.91 9.32 -29.00
CA MET A 1 14.67 9.35 -28.60
C MET A 1 14.19 8.98 -27.88
N HIS A 2 14.02 8.70 -27.47
CA HIS A 2 13.54 8.33 -26.84
C HIS A 2 12.83 8.53 -26.18
N VAL A 3 12.28 8.39 -26.02
CA VAL A 3 11.62 8.50 -25.45
C VAL A 3 11.25 8.12 -24.58
N SER A 4 11.06 8.07 -24.05
CA SER A 4 10.71 7.72 -23.25
C SER A 4 9.82 7.57 -22.93
N ARG A 5 9.60 7.15 -22.83
CA ARG A 5 8.86 7.01 -22.52
C ARG A 5 8.33 7.18 -21.61
N GLN A 6 7.80 7.48 -21.71
CA GLN A 6 7.17 7.80 -20.72
C GLN A 6 5.98 7.21 -20.58
N GLN A 7 5.92 6.24 -20.10
CA GLN A 7 4.83 5.62 -19.76
C GLN A 7 4.15 6.34 -18.72
N PRO A 8 2.86 6.47 -18.76
CA PRO A 8 2.16 6.97 -17.66
C PRO A 8 2.40 6.05 -16.52
N ARG A 9 3.07 6.48 -15.63
CA ARG A 9 3.43 5.69 -14.66
C ARG A 9 2.39 5.56 -13.70
N ILE A 10 2.07 4.40 -13.42
CA ILE A 10 1.47 4.11 -12.20
C ILE A 10 2.54 4.38 -11.23
N PRO A 11 2.31 5.22 -10.25
CA PRO A 11 3.31 5.42 -9.24
C PRO A 11 3.64 4.06 -8.71
N ALA A 12 4.85 3.67 -8.85
CA ALA A 12 5.30 2.42 -8.31
C ALA A 12 4.94 2.38 -6.84
N ILE A 13 4.53 1.25 -6.34
CA ILE A 13 4.34 1.08 -4.93
C ILE A 13 5.72 1.23 -4.31
N PRO A 14 5.92 2.20 -3.44
CA PRO A 14 7.21 2.34 -2.79
C PRO A 14 7.48 1.12 -1.93
N ALA A 15 8.70 0.98 -1.48
CA ALA A 15 9.09 -0.15 -0.65
C ALA A 15 8.12 -0.34 0.50
N GLU A 16 7.58 0.75 1.04
CA GLU A 16 6.45 0.71 1.94
C GLU A 16 5.49 1.79 1.52
N GLY A 17 4.30 1.41 1.14
CA GLY A 17 3.31 2.36 0.68
C GLY A 17 2.15 2.49 1.66
N TRP A 18 1.68 3.70 1.83
CA TRP A 18 0.57 4.00 2.73
C TRP A 18 -0.46 4.84 2.00
N LEU A 19 -1.70 4.41 2.04
CA LEU A 19 -2.81 5.14 1.46
C LEU A 19 -3.91 5.33 2.50
N SER A 20 -4.62 6.44 2.42
CA SER A 20 -5.74 6.69 3.32
C SER A 20 -6.81 7.51 2.63
N ASP A 21 -8.05 7.29 3.03
CA ASP A 21 -9.16 8.14 2.63
C ASP A 21 -9.56 9.10 3.76
N GLY A 22 -8.75 9.18 4.80
CA GLY A 22 -9.03 10.01 5.97
C GLY A 22 -9.59 9.22 7.13
N ARG A 23 -10.13 8.05 6.88
CA ARG A 23 -10.67 7.18 7.92
C ARG A 23 -10.05 5.80 7.88
N GLN A 24 -9.96 5.22 6.70
CA GLN A 24 -9.32 3.92 6.53
C GLN A 24 -7.90 4.12 6.02
N VAL A 25 -7.04 3.19 6.37
CA VAL A 25 -5.64 3.23 5.97
C VAL A 25 -5.26 1.85 5.42
N LEU A 26 -4.50 1.85 4.35
CA LEU A 26 -3.90 0.63 3.82
C LEU A 26 -2.39 0.78 3.86
N HIS A 27 -1.72 -0.25 4.37
CA HIS A 27 -0.28 -0.32 4.36
C HIS A 27 0.16 -1.49 3.48
N PHE A 28 0.98 -1.18 2.49
CA PHE A 28 1.50 -2.17 1.55
C PHE A 28 2.96 -2.41 1.87
N ARG A 29 3.33 -3.65 2.10
CA ARG A 29 4.71 -3.99 2.48
C ARG A 29 5.17 -5.21 1.71
N PRO A 30 6.31 -5.16 1.01
CA PRO A 30 6.83 -6.35 0.35
C PRO A 30 7.24 -7.39 1.39
N VAL A 31 6.87 -8.62 1.17
CA VAL A 31 7.26 -9.72 2.05
C VAL A 31 8.04 -10.79 1.31
N ILE A 32 7.77 -10.96 0.02
CA ILE A 32 8.59 -11.79 -0.87
C ILE A 32 8.94 -10.93 -2.07
N TRP A 33 10.23 -10.77 -2.35
CA TRP A 33 10.64 -9.92 -3.45
C TRP A 33 11.77 -10.57 -4.22
N GLU A 34 11.40 -11.63 -4.90
CA GLU A 34 12.34 -12.40 -5.71
C GLU A 34 12.11 -12.10 -7.17
N ARG A 35 13.08 -12.46 -7.99
CA ARG A 35 13.01 -12.17 -9.41
C ARG A 35 11.75 -12.69 -10.06
N TRP A 36 11.33 -13.90 -9.67
CA TRP A 36 10.20 -14.56 -10.30
C TRP A 36 8.93 -14.56 -9.47
N HIS A 37 9.00 -14.09 -8.25
CA HIS A 37 7.86 -14.16 -7.34
C HIS A 37 7.90 -12.99 -6.37
N GLN A 38 6.85 -12.22 -6.37
CA GLN A 38 6.76 -11.05 -5.52
C GLN A 38 5.39 -10.99 -4.86
N GLU A 39 5.39 -10.83 -3.56
CA GLU A 39 4.15 -10.70 -2.79
C GLU A 39 4.27 -9.55 -1.82
N LEU A 40 3.15 -8.91 -1.58
CA LEU A 40 3.06 -7.86 -0.57
C LEU A 40 2.02 -8.24 0.45
N GLU A 41 2.24 -7.80 1.67
CA GLU A 41 1.25 -7.89 2.72
C GLU A 41 0.54 -6.56 2.78
N VAL A 42 -0.79 -6.60 2.74
CA VAL A 42 -1.60 -5.38 2.82
C VAL A 42 -2.36 -5.44 4.13
N THR A 43 -2.11 -4.46 4.99
CA THR A 43 -2.78 -4.35 6.28
C THR A 43 -3.77 -3.21 6.21
N ARG A 44 -4.98 -3.47 6.63
CA ARG A 44 -6.02 -2.45 6.69
C ARG A 44 -6.24 -2.01 8.11
N GLY A 45 -6.24 -0.71 8.33
CA GLY A 45 -6.58 -0.13 9.61
C GLY A 45 -7.70 0.89 9.47
N GLU A 46 -8.31 1.22 10.57
CA GLU A 46 -9.38 2.21 10.58
C GLU A 46 -9.23 3.13 11.77
N TRP A 47 -9.27 4.43 11.53
CA TRP A 47 -9.28 5.41 12.60
C TRP A 47 -10.67 5.46 13.21
N LEU A 48 -10.73 5.23 14.49
CA LEU A 48 -11.98 5.33 15.24
C LEU A 48 -11.93 6.57 16.12
N PRO A 49 -13.07 7.16 16.48
CA PRO A 49 -13.08 8.30 17.37
C PRO A 49 -12.39 7.96 18.69
N ASP A 50 -11.65 8.91 19.22
CA ASP A 50 -11.03 8.78 20.54
C ASP A 50 -9.96 7.72 20.64
N GLN A 51 -9.41 7.29 19.53
CA GLN A 51 -8.31 6.31 19.52
C GLN A 51 -7.01 7.00 19.16
N ALA A 52 -5.94 6.61 19.82
CA ALA A 52 -4.62 7.19 19.57
C ALA A 52 -3.95 6.58 18.34
N ALA A 53 -4.45 5.44 17.85
CA ALA A 53 -3.90 4.76 16.70
C ALA A 53 -5.01 4.04 15.97
N PRO A 54 -4.84 3.76 14.68
CA PRO A 54 -5.87 3.02 13.95
C PRO A 54 -6.03 1.62 14.50
N LEU A 55 -7.26 1.12 14.45
CA LEU A 55 -7.54 -0.27 14.75
C LEU A 55 -7.16 -1.10 13.53
N LEU A 56 -6.24 -2.05 13.68
CA LEU A 56 -5.85 -2.91 12.58
C LEU A 56 -6.91 -4.01 12.44
N LYS A 57 -7.49 -4.09 11.27
CA LYS A 57 -8.66 -4.94 11.06
C LYS A 57 -8.37 -6.18 10.24
N ARG A 58 -7.47 -6.08 9.30
CA ARG A 58 -7.27 -7.18 8.38
C ARG A 58 -5.89 -7.10 7.76
N ARG A 59 -5.33 -8.28 7.52
CA ARG A 59 -4.04 -8.42 6.87
C ARG A 59 -4.16 -9.51 5.84
N GLU A 60 -3.76 -9.23 4.63
CA GLU A 60 -3.83 -10.25 3.58
C GLU A 60 -2.61 -10.16 2.70
N ARG A 61 -2.32 -11.25 2.04
CA ARG A 61 -1.16 -11.33 1.17
C ARG A 61 -1.62 -11.29 -0.28
N LEU A 62 -1.03 -10.42 -1.07
CA LEU A 62 -1.38 -10.23 -2.46
C LEU A 62 -0.16 -10.40 -3.33
N SER A 63 -0.36 -10.85 -4.56
CA SER A 63 0.71 -10.82 -5.55
C SER A 63 1.02 -9.36 -5.87
N ARG A 64 2.17 -9.14 -6.50
CA ARG A 64 2.54 -7.80 -6.92
C ARG A 64 1.46 -7.19 -7.83
N GLU A 65 0.96 -7.97 -8.77
CA GLU A 65 -0.07 -7.49 -9.70
C GLU A 65 -1.36 -7.12 -8.98
N GLN A 66 -1.78 -7.94 -8.03
CA GLN A 66 -2.98 -7.65 -7.25
C GLN A 66 -2.79 -6.40 -6.38
N ALA A 67 -1.59 -6.25 -5.81
CA ALA A 67 -1.31 -5.10 -4.97
C ALA A 67 -1.28 -3.82 -5.79
N ILE A 68 -0.70 -3.85 -6.99
CA ILE A 68 -0.70 -2.70 -7.89
C ILE A 68 -2.11 -2.32 -8.29
N ALA A 69 -2.93 -3.33 -8.61
CA ALA A 69 -4.32 -3.07 -8.99
C ALA A 69 -5.09 -2.42 -7.84
N LEU A 70 -4.89 -2.90 -6.62
CA LEU A 70 -5.54 -2.34 -5.46
C LEU A 70 -5.06 -0.91 -5.21
N TRP A 71 -3.76 -0.68 -5.27
CA TRP A 71 -3.16 0.63 -5.09
C TRP A 71 -3.77 1.63 -6.07
N ARG A 72 -3.80 1.25 -7.34
CA ARG A 72 -4.35 2.10 -8.37
C ARG A 72 -5.84 2.39 -8.15
N GLN A 73 -6.60 1.35 -7.83
CA GLN A 73 -8.01 1.49 -7.58
C GLN A 73 -8.30 2.49 -6.48
N LYS A 74 -7.51 2.43 -5.40
CA LYS A 74 -7.71 3.34 -4.28
C LYS A 74 -7.35 4.77 -4.65
N LEU A 75 -6.25 4.96 -5.38
CA LEU A 75 -5.90 6.30 -5.85
C LEU A 75 -7.00 6.87 -6.74
N GLU A 76 -7.54 6.07 -7.65
CA GLU A 76 -8.62 6.52 -8.51
C GLU A 76 -9.88 6.83 -7.72
N GLY A 77 -10.06 6.17 -6.60
CA GLY A 77 -11.19 6.43 -5.73
C GLY A 77 -10.98 7.59 -4.76
N GLY A 78 -9.87 8.32 -4.89
CA GLY A 78 -9.65 9.51 -4.08
C GLY A 78 -8.80 9.31 -2.86
N TRP A 79 -8.31 8.10 -2.62
CA TRP A 79 -7.39 7.86 -1.51
C TRP A 79 -6.06 8.55 -1.84
N LYS A 80 -5.34 8.93 -0.81
CA LYS A 80 -4.09 9.65 -0.98
C LYS A 80 -2.97 8.98 -0.22
N ALA A 81 -1.77 9.11 -0.77
CA ALA A 81 -0.59 8.65 -0.06
C ALA A 81 -0.45 9.43 1.24
N CYS A 82 -0.02 8.77 2.28
CA CYS A 82 0.11 9.40 3.58
C CYS A 82 1.35 8.89 4.29
N LYS A 83 1.63 9.49 5.44
CA LYS A 83 2.72 9.06 6.28
C LYS A 83 2.35 7.77 6.99
N PRO A 84 3.31 7.03 7.50
CA PRO A 84 3.00 5.85 8.31
C PRO A 84 2.05 6.19 9.44
N GLN A 85 1.06 5.36 9.63
CA GLN A 85 0.01 5.57 10.62
C GLN A 85 0.19 4.67 11.85
N TRP A 86 1.10 3.72 11.76
CA TRP A 86 1.48 2.85 12.88
C TRP A 86 2.88 2.32 12.59
N ASN A 87 3.46 1.64 13.57
CA ASN A 87 4.76 1.03 13.38
C ASN A 87 4.57 -0.41 12.94
N PRO A 88 4.81 -0.73 11.65
CA PRO A 88 4.63 -2.11 11.23
C PRO A 88 5.74 -3.00 11.82
N PRO A 89 5.47 -4.28 12.00
CA PRO A 89 6.50 -5.18 12.48
C PRO A 89 7.63 -5.25 11.46
N LYS A 90 8.84 -5.38 11.97
CA LYS A 90 9.98 -5.49 11.08
C LYS A 90 10.00 -6.88 10.50
N LEU A 91 10.45 -6.94 9.26
CA LEU A 91 10.65 -8.24 8.64
C LEU A 91 11.87 -8.91 9.24
N PRO A 92 11.85 -10.21 9.38
CA PRO A 92 12.97 -10.95 9.91
C PRO A 92 14.21 -10.85 9.01
#